data_dddc9341d34f6d01cb9b0150837ceb6f
#
_entry.id   dddc9341d34f6d01cb9b0150837ceb6f
#
_cell.length_a   1.000
_cell.length_b   1.000
_cell.length_c   1.000
_cell.angle_alpha   90.00
_cell.angle_beta   90.00
_cell.angle_gamma   90.00
#
_symmetry.space_group_name_H-M   'P 1'
#
loop_
_entity.id
_entity.type
_entity.pdbx_description
1 polymer ?
#
loop_
_entity_poly.entity_id
_entity_poly.type
_entity_poly.pdbx_seq_one_letter_code
_entity_poly.pdbx_strand_id
1 'polypeptide(L)'
;MVVQSFDDDVSLPDYDGSETQDQLQRKANIDTEVPNRPRSEITDYTVTKGDSVFAIAAEFNITPETVLWSNYDVLKDDPHALSAGMELKIPPIDGVYYQWQEGETLEQVAAKFETDVENILTWTANRIDLTDPQIEAQSWVMIPGGQREFQQWIVPVPARGSAGVSTGIYGGGACPGGYDGLYGSGAFIWPSSNRALSG
;
A
#
# COMPACT_ATOMS: atom_id res chain seq x y z
N MET A 1 -0.23 77.57 -30.78
CA MET A 1 -0.15 76.19 -30.34
C MET A 1 1.28 75.97 -29.82
N VAL A 2 1.47 76.09 -28.51
CA VAL A 2 2.81 76.06 -27.86
C VAL A 2 3.04 74.64 -27.47
N VAL A 3 4.05 74.01 -28.06
CA VAL A 3 4.50 72.68 -27.70
C VAL A 3 5.47 72.86 -26.52
N GLN A 4 5.05 72.46 -25.31
CA GLN A 4 5.95 72.35 -24.17
C GLN A 4 6.77 71.09 -24.31
N SER A 5 8.07 71.25 -24.46
CA SER A 5 9.05 70.20 -24.33
C SER A 5 9.25 69.92 -22.84
N PHE A 6 8.95 68.70 -22.40
CA PHE A 6 9.32 68.23 -21.09
C PHE A 6 10.77 67.69 -21.19
N ASP A 7 11.71 68.52 -20.80
CA ASP A 7 13.05 68.07 -20.44
C ASP A 7 13.02 67.64 -18.98
N ASP A 8 12.59 66.39 -18.73
CA ASP A 8 12.84 65.72 -17.46
C ASP A 8 14.24 65.09 -17.55
N ASP A 9 15.20 65.89 -17.16
CA ASP A 9 16.55 65.42 -16.88
C ASP A 9 16.47 64.61 -15.56
N VAL A 10 16.07 63.36 -15.65
CA VAL A 10 16.14 62.41 -14.54
C VAL A 10 17.58 61.99 -14.39
N SER A 11 18.32 62.74 -13.58
CA SER A 11 19.64 62.39 -13.10
C SER A 11 19.52 61.09 -12.30
N LEU A 12 19.87 59.96 -12.91
CA LEU A 12 20.03 58.72 -12.16
C LEU A 12 21.19 58.86 -11.17
N PRO A 13 21.01 58.41 -9.94
CA PRO A 13 22.11 58.44 -8.98
C PRO A 13 23.30 57.65 -9.50
N ASP A 14 24.46 58.22 -9.40
CA ASP A 14 25.71 57.59 -9.81
C ASP A 14 25.90 56.30 -8.98
N TYR A 15 25.94 55.18 -9.63
CA TYR A 15 26.20 53.87 -9.00
C TYR A 15 27.72 53.78 -8.73
N ASP A 16 28.11 54.16 -7.55
CA ASP A 16 29.45 53.89 -7.06
C ASP A 16 29.49 52.44 -6.54
N GLY A 17 30.23 51.60 -7.22
CA GLY A 17 30.34 50.16 -6.91
C GLY A 17 31.01 49.84 -5.55
N SER A 18 31.14 50.81 -4.67
CA SER A 18 31.78 50.60 -3.36
C SER A 18 30.85 50.11 -2.26
N GLU A 19 29.52 50.09 -2.50
CA GLU A 19 28.54 49.56 -1.54
C GLU A 19 28.16 48.09 -1.76
N THR A 20 29.11 47.30 -2.22
CA THR A 20 28.90 45.84 -2.36
C THR A 20 28.97 45.07 -1.05
N GLN A 21 28.84 45.72 0.11
CA GLN A 21 28.81 45.02 1.39
C GLN A 21 27.40 44.74 1.94
N ASP A 22 26.37 45.23 1.27
CA ASP A 22 25.00 44.85 1.59
C ASP A 22 24.46 43.79 0.59
N GLN A 23 25.34 42.83 0.29
CA GLN A 23 24.84 41.61 -0.33
C GLN A 23 23.82 41.02 0.63
N LEU A 24 22.53 41.06 0.24
CA LEU A 24 21.52 40.22 0.81
C LEU A 24 22.05 38.79 0.80
N GLN A 25 22.74 38.42 1.87
CA GLN A 25 23.03 37.03 2.14
C GLN A 25 21.65 36.38 2.27
N ARG A 26 21.18 35.78 1.20
CA ARG A 26 20.12 34.78 1.30
C ARG A 26 20.71 33.72 2.22
N LYS A 27 20.43 33.84 3.51
CA LYS A 27 20.47 32.69 4.39
C LYS A 27 19.47 31.71 3.77
N ALA A 28 19.98 30.78 2.98
CA ALA A 28 19.22 29.59 2.66
C ALA A 28 18.83 29.02 4.03
N ASN A 29 17.55 29.10 4.35
CA ASN A 29 17.03 28.41 5.53
C ASN A 29 17.26 26.94 5.24
N ILE A 30 18.27 26.37 5.90
CA ILE A 30 18.64 24.96 5.76
C ILE A 30 17.53 24.09 6.37
N ASP A 31 16.63 24.68 7.15
CA ASP A 31 15.38 24.10 7.64
C ASP A 31 14.22 24.24 6.62
N THR A 32 14.48 24.06 5.34
CA THR A 32 13.39 23.75 4.43
C THR A 32 12.99 22.33 4.78
N GLU A 33 11.92 22.16 5.58
CA GLU A 33 11.19 20.91 5.57
C GLU A 33 10.90 20.60 4.11
N VAL A 34 11.60 19.63 3.58
CA VAL A 34 11.29 19.12 2.25
C VAL A 34 9.85 18.59 2.41
N PRO A 35 8.85 19.26 1.81
CA PRO A 35 7.49 18.76 1.95
C PRO A 35 7.54 17.31 1.50
N ASN A 36 6.97 16.43 2.32
CA ASN A 36 6.93 15.01 2.05
C ASN A 36 6.29 14.84 0.67
N ARG A 37 7.14 14.79 -0.36
CA ARG A 37 6.66 14.61 -1.73
C ARG A 37 6.00 13.25 -1.74
N PRO A 38 4.72 13.16 -2.14
CA PRO A 38 4.11 11.86 -2.33
C PRO A 38 5.04 11.04 -3.23
N ARG A 39 5.32 9.82 -2.83
CA ARG A 39 6.12 8.90 -3.64
C ARG A 39 5.42 8.75 -4.99
N SER A 40 6.19 8.74 -6.06
CA SER A 40 5.67 8.53 -7.41
C SER A 40 6.10 7.19 -7.98
N GLU A 41 7.05 6.53 -7.33
CA GLU A 41 7.65 5.29 -7.82
C GLU A 41 7.39 4.12 -6.87
N ILE A 42 7.37 2.93 -7.46
CA ILE A 42 7.31 1.67 -6.72
C ILE A 42 8.60 1.52 -5.91
N THR A 43 8.47 1.11 -4.67
CA THR A 43 9.61 0.85 -3.78
C THR A 43 9.78 -0.65 -3.59
N ASP A 44 11.00 -1.15 -3.78
CA ASP A 44 11.35 -2.51 -3.40
C ASP A 44 11.60 -2.56 -1.90
N TYR A 45 10.86 -3.40 -1.20
CA TYR A 45 10.94 -3.57 0.24
C TYR A 45 11.33 -5.00 0.59
N THR A 46 12.40 -5.16 1.37
CA THR A 46 12.79 -6.48 1.89
C THR A 46 12.19 -6.69 3.26
N VAL A 47 11.34 -7.68 3.39
CA VAL A 47 10.66 -8.04 4.63
C VAL A 47 11.65 -8.40 5.73
N THR A 48 11.51 -7.79 6.88
CA THR A 48 12.35 -8.07 8.06
C THR A 48 11.61 -8.92 9.10
N LYS A 49 12.35 -9.44 10.06
CA LYS A 49 11.75 -10.26 11.11
C LYS A 49 10.85 -9.41 12.01
N GLY A 50 9.59 -9.76 12.07
CA GLY A 50 8.58 -9.07 12.88
C GLY A 50 7.64 -8.19 12.07
N ASP A 51 7.88 -8.03 10.75
CA ASP A 51 6.98 -7.31 9.87
C ASP A 51 5.68 -8.08 9.68
N SER A 52 4.66 -7.33 9.40
CA SER A 52 3.37 -7.83 8.93
C SER A 52 2.88 -6.98 7.75
N VAL A 53 2.03 -7.53 6.91
CA VAL A 53 1.42 -6.79 5.80
C VAL A 53 0.77 -5.50 6.29
N PHE A 54 0.10 -5.54 7.43
CA PHE A 54 -0.56 -4.38 8.05
C PHE A 54 0.45 -3.31 8.52
N ALA A 55 1.58 -3.73 9.10
CA ALA A 55 2.61 -2.80 9.57
C ALA A 55 3.31 -2.13 8.38
N ILE A 56 3.65 -2.90 7.35
CA ILE A 56 4.24 -2.38 6.11
C ILE A 56 3.28 -1.39 5.44
N ALA A 57 2.00 -1.75 5.30
CA ALA A 57 1.00 -0.86 4.71
C ALA A 57 0.88 0.47 5.47
N ALA A 58 0.87 0.41 6.81
CA ALA A 58 0.82 1.60 7.67
C ALA A 58 2.09 2.46 7.54
N GLU A 59 3.28 1.86 7.45
CA GLU A 59 4.56 2.56 7.26
C GLU A 59 4.58 3.33 5.95
N PHE A 60 4.04 2.72 4.90
CA PHE A 60 4.00 3.32 3.56
C PHE A 60 2.74 4.14 3.29
N ASN A 61 1.82 4.24 4.26
CA ASN A 61 0.55 4.98 4.17
C ASN A 61 -0.32 4.54 2.98
N ILE A 62 -0.45 3.22 2.81
CA ILE A 62 -1.31 2.55 1.84
C ILE A 62 -2.16 1.49 2.55
N THR A 63 -3.15 0.95 1.86
CA THR A 63 -3.98 -0.12 2.38
C THR A 63 -3.26 -1.48 2.35
N PRO A 64 -3.53 -2.39 3.29
CA PRO A 64 -2.98 -3.74 3.28
C PRO A 64 -3.35 -4.51 2.01
N GLU A 65 -4.52 -4.24 1.46
CA GLU A 65 -5.01 -4.77 0.20
C GLU A 65 -4.09 -4.42 -0.96
N THR A 66 -3.65 -3.17 -1.02
CA THR A 66 -2.69 -2.70 -2.04
C THR A 66 -1.39 -3.49 -1.99
N VAL A 67 -0.88 -3.78 -0.79
CA VAL A 67 0.34 -4.59 -0.63
C VAL A 67 0.11 -6.01 -1.13
N LEU A 68 -1.01 -6.64 -0.79
CA LEU A 68 -1.36 -8.00 -1.21
C LEU A 68 -1.56 -8.09 -2.73
N TRP A 69 -2.33 -7.16 -3.29
CA TRP A 69 -2.64 -7.14 -4.72
C TRP A 69 -1.42 -6.92 -5.60
N SER A 70 -0.52 -6.02 -5.17
CA SER A 70 0.70 -5.71 -5.90
C SER A 70 1.75 -6.82 -5.81
N ASN A 71 1.60 -7.74 -4.85
CA ASN A 71 2.51 -8.86 -4.63
C ASN A 71 1.80 -10.21 -4.71
N TYR A 72 0.80 -10.30 -5.56
CA TYR A 72 0.01 -11.52 -5.69
C TYR A 72 0.84 -12.75 -6.01
N ASP A 73 1.89 -12.60 -6.80
CA ASP A 73 2.74 -13.71 -7.22
C ASP A 73 3.41 -14.42 -6.04
N VAL A 74 3.77 -13.68 -5.01
CA VAL A 74 4.44 -14.18 -3.81
C VAL A 74 3.50 -14.41 -2.63
N LEU A 75 2.50 -13.54 -2.43
CA LEU A 75 1.61 -13.58 -1.27
C LEU A 75 0.31 -14.34 -1.50
N LYS A 76 -0.15 -14.47 -2.75
CA LYS A 76 -1.42 -15.16 -3.12
C LYS A 76 -2.62 -14.70 -2.30
N ASP A 77 -2.70 -13.40 -2.01
CA ASP A 77 -3.69 -12.76 -1.14
C ASP A 77 -3.66 -13.24 0.33
N ASP A 78 -2.65 -13.97 0.73
CA ASP A 78 -2.52 -14.48 2.10
C ASP A 78 -1.55 -13.60 2.91
N PRO A 79 -2.03 -12.79 3.87
CA PRO A 79 -1.16 -11.96 4.71
C PRO A 79 -0.25 -12.79 5.62
N HIS A 80 -0.54 -14.09 5.81
CA HIS A 80 0.28 -15.00 6.61
C HIS A 80 1.40 -15.65 5.81
N ALA A 81 1.38 -15.53 4.47
CA ALA A 81 2.46 -16.00 3.61
C ALA A 81 3.75 -15.17 3.74
N LEU A 82 3.66 -14.00 4.41
CA LEU A 82 4.78 -13.10 4.60
C LEU A 82 5.93 -13.77 5.39
N SER A 83 7.13 -13.70 4.85
CA SER A 83 8.33 -14.28 5.48
C SER A 83 9.52 -13.34 5.36
N ALA A 84 10.35 -13.29 6.40
CA ALA A 84 11.55 -12.46 6.38
C ALA A 84 12.49 -12.83 5.22
N GLY A 85 12.99 -11.80 4.53
CA GLY A 85 13.83 -11.94 3.35
C GLY A 85 13.07 -11.93 2.03
N MET A 86 11.72 -11.90 2.04
CA MET A 86 10.94 -11.69 0.83
C MET A 86 11.10 -10.26 0.31
N GLU A 87 11.14 -10.09 -1.00
CA GLU A 87 11.10 -8.80 -1.66
C GLU A 87 9.68 -8.49 -2.11
N LEU A 88 9.16 -7.35 -1.68
CA LEU A 88 7.83 -6.87 -2.01
C LEU A 88 7.92 -5.59 -2.83
N LYS A 89 7.00 -5.43 -3.76
CA LYS A 89 6.76 -4.19 -4.50
C LYS A 89 5.74 -3.34 -3.76
N ILE A 90 6.15 -2.19 -3.27
CA ILE A 90 5.28 -1.29 -2.51
C ILE A 90 4.88 -0.10 -3.38
N PRO A 91 3.62 -0.03 -3.79
CA PRO A 91 3.11 1.10 -4.56
C PRO A 91 3.16 2.41 -3.77
N PRO A 92 3.24 3.55 -4.48
CA PRO A 92 3.25 4.87 -3.85
C PRO A 92 1.88 5.33 -3.35
N ILE A 93 0.81 4.76 -3.87
CA ILE A 93 -0.59 5.06 -3.56
C ILE A 93 -1.43 3.78 -3.59
N ASP A 94 -2.65 3.87 -3.09
CA ASP A 94 -3.60 2.75 -3.15
C ASP A 94 -3.98 2.39 -4.57
N GLY A 95 -4.08 1.08 -4.83
CA GLY A 95 -4.41 0.52 -6.13
C GLY A 95 -3.74 -0.82 -6.38
N VAL A 96 -3.59 -1.17 -7.64
CA VAL A 96 -3.01 -2.44 -8.08
C VAL A 96 -1.79 -2.19 -8.96
N TYR A 97 -0.68 -2.83 -8.65
CA TYR A 97 0.48 -2.88 -9.54
C TYR A 97 0.38 -4.13 -10.41
N TYR A 98 0.14 -3.94 -11.70
CA TYR A 98 -0.30 -4.99 -12.61
C TYR A 98 0.67 -5.17 -13.78
N GLN A 99 0.94 -6.43 -14.12
CA GLN A 99 1.71 -6.77 -15.32
C GLN A 99 0.77 -6.88 -16.52
N TRP A 100 0.93 -5.98 -17.49
CA TRP A 100 0.10 -5.91 -18.69
C TRP A 100 0.19 -7.16 -19.53
N GLN A 101 -0.94 -7.72 -19.93
CA GLN A 101 -0.98 -8.90 -20.75
C GLN A 101 -1.11 -8.55 -22.24
N GLU A 102 -0.64 -9.43 -23.09
CA GLU A 102 -0.76 -9.26 -24.54
C GLU A 102 -2.22 -9.23 -24.99
N GLY A 103 -2.60 -8.21 -25.76
CA GLY A 103 -3.95 -8.06 -26.27
C GLY A 103 -4.97 -7.42 -25.32
N GLU A 104 -4.58 -7.04 -24.11
CA GLU A 104 -5.45 -6.27 -23.21
C GLU A 104 -5.58 -4.81 -23.68
N THR A 105 -6.76 -4.22 -23.48
CA THR A 105 -6.99 -2.80 -23.70
C THR A 105 -7.14 -2.05 -22.37
N LEU A 106 -6.92 -0.73 -22.41
CA LEU A 106 -7.07 0.14 -21.22
C LEU A 106 -8.46 0.01 -20.60
N GLU A 107 -9.50 -0.04 -21.44
CA GLU A 107 -10.89 -0.16 -20.99
C GLU A 107 -11.15 -1.50 -20.30
N GLN A 108 -10.58 -2.58 -20.84
CA GLN A 108 -10.71 -3.91 -20.25
C GLN A 108 -10.02 -3.98 -18.89
N VAL A 109 -8.82 -3.41 -18.79
CA VAL A 109 -8.06 -3.40 -17.54
C VAL A 109 -8.70 -2.47 -16.52
N ALA A 110 -9.17 -1.28 -16.93
CA ALA A 110 -9.90 -0.37 -16.05
C ALA A 110 -11.18 -1.03 -15.50
N ALA A 111 -11.97 -1.69 -16.36
CA ALA A 111 -13.16 -2.42 -15.94
C ALA A 111 -12.84 -3.61 -15.03
N LYS A 112 -11.74 -4.34 -15.29
CA LYS A 112 -11.27 -5.47 -14.47
C LYS A 112 -10.92 -5.08 -13.04
N PHE A 113 -10.37 -3.88 -12.87
CA PHE A 113 -9.92 -3.37 -11.57
C PHE A 113 -10.83 -2.27 -11.00
N GLU A 114 -12.04 -2.12 -11.54
CA GLU A 114 -13.05 -1.16 -11.04
C GLU A 114 -12.52 0.27 -10.92
N THR A 115 -11.74 0.71 -11.89
CA THR A 115 -11.18 2.06 -11.95
C THR A 115 -11.49 2.74 -13.28
N ASP A 116 -11.22 4.05 -13.36
CA ASP A 116 -11.36 4.80 -14.60
C ASP A 116 -10.07 4.75 -15.42
N VAL A 117 -10.21 4.66 -16.75
CA VAL A 117 -9.09 4.70 -17.71
C VAL A 117 -8.22 5.95 -17.49
N GLU A 118 -8.85 7.08 -17.17
CA GLU A 118 -8.18 8.35 -16.92
C GLU A 118 -7.17 8.26 -15.77
N ASN A 119 -7.50 7.52 -14.70
CA ASN A 119 -6.60 7.32 -13.56
C ASN A 119 -5.31 6.60 -13.98
N ILE A 120 -5.41 5.63 -14.89
CA ILE A 120 -4.26 4.88 -15.41
C ILE A 120 -3.40 5.78 -16.30
N LEU A 121 -4.05 6.54 -17.19
CA LEU A 121 -3.38 7.40 -18.16
C LEU A 121 -2.69 8.59 -17.50
N THR A 122 -3.33 9.22 -16.53
CA THR A 122 -2.82 10.42 -15.86
C THR A 122 -1.73 10.13 -14.84
N TRP A 123 -1.55 8.87 -14.45
CA TRP A 123 -0.50 8.51 -13.52
C TRP A 123 0.89 8.63 -14.18
N THR A 124 1.63 9.65 -13.77
CA THR A 124 2.88 10.07 -14.44
C THR A 124 3.94 8.98 -14.48
N ALA A 125 3.98 8.09 -13.46
CA ALA A 125 4.98 7.02 -13.40
C ALA A 125 4.73 5.89 -14.42
N ASN A 126 3.50 5.77 -14.96
CA ASN A 126 3.20 4.82 -16.02
C ASN A 126 3.85 5.19 -17.36
N ARG A 127 4.20 6.48 -17.55
CA ARG A 127 4.87 7.00 -18.75
C ARG A 127 4.14 6.68 -20.05
N ILE A 128 2.80 6.65 -20.00
CA ILE A 128 1.96 6.38 -21.17
C ILE A 128 1.87 7.64 -22.02
N ASP A 129 2.05 7.50 -23.33
CA ASP A 129 1.83 8.61 -24.27
C ASP A 129 0.32 8.84 -24.44
N LEU A 130 -0.16 10.02 -24.02
CA LEU A 130 -1.58 10.36 -24.07
C LEU A 130 -2.10 10.57 -25.51
N THR A 131 -1.21 10.73 -26.49
CA THR A 131 -1.59 10.89 -27.90
C THR A 131 -1.77 9.54 -28.61
N ASP A 132 -1.03 8.53 -28.16
CA ASP A 132 -1.13 7.15 -28.64
C ASP A 132 -0.92 6.20 -27.46
N PRO A 133 -1.96 5.94 -26.66
CA PRO A 133 -1.85 5.20 -25.41
C PRO A 133 -1.63 3.70 -25.62
N GLN A 134 -0.45 3.34 -26.08
CA GLN A 134 -0.01 1.96 -26.24
C GLN A 134 0.77 1.53 -24.99
N ILE A 135 0.43 0.37 -24.45
CA ILE A 135 1.14 -0.24 -23.33
C ILE A 135 1.78 -1.52 -23.82
N GLU A 136 3.07 -1.65 -23.60
CA GLU A 136 3.81 -2.85 -24.02
C GLU A 136 3.39 -4.05 -23.18
N ALA A 137 3.21 -5.20 -23.82
CA ALA A 137 2.97 -6.46 -23.12
C ALA A 137 4.13 -6.77 -22.17
N GLN A 138 3.81 -7.35 -21.02
CA GLN A 138 4.73 -7.66 -19.91
C GLN A 138 5.28 -6.42 -19.17
N SER A 139 4.93 -5.19 -19.55
CA SER A 139 5.27 -4.02 -18.75
C SER A 139 4.45 -3.96 -17.47
N TRP A 140 5.01 -3.34 -16.45
CA TRP A 140 4.33 -3.14 -15.18
C TRP A 140 3.68 -1.76 -15.14
N VAL A 141 2.41 -1.73 -14.79
CA VAL A 141 1.58 -0.53 -14.77
C VAL A 141 0.93 -0.36 -13.41
N MET A 142 0.98 0.85 -12.88
CA MET A 142 0.22 1.19 -11.68
C MET A 142 -1.22 1.54 -12.08
N ILE A 143 -2.17 0.95 -11.39
CA ILE A 143 -3.61 1.19 -11.57
C ILE A 143 -4.12 1.91 -10.32
N PRO A 144 -4.12 3.24 -10.30
CA PRO A 144 -4.52 4.03 -9.14
C PRO A 144 -5.99 3.80 -8.79
N GLY A 145 -6.26 3.60 -7.50
CA GLY A 145 -7.60 3.33 -7.01
C GLY A 145 -8.20 2.01 -7.50
N GLY A 146 -7.44 1.22 -8.26
CA GLY A 146 -7.87 -0.07 -8.74
C GLY A 146 -8.14 -1.03 -7.58
N GLN A 147 -9.18 -1.83 -7.73
CA GLN A 147 -9.59 -2.84 -6.75
C GLN A 147 -9.65 -4.19 -7.45
N ARG A 148 -9.48 -5.23 -6.68
CA ARG A 148 -9.60 -6.60 -7.12
C ARG A 148 -10.39 -7.39 -6.08
N GLU A 149 -11.25 -8.30 -6.55
CA GLU A 149 -11.88 -9.23 -5.63
C GLU A 149 -10.81 -9.99 -4.84
N PHE A 150 -10.93 -9.94 -3.53
CA PHE A 150 -10.13 -10.76 -2.64
C PHE A 150 -10.47 -12.23 -2.90
N GLN A 151 -9.50 -13.07 -3.12
CA GLN A 151 -9.69 -14.48 -2.91
C GLN A 151 -10.03 -14.65 -1.42
N GLN A 152 -11.32 -14.84 -1.11
CA GLN A 152 -11.72 -15.06 0.27
C GLN A 152 -10.99 -16.30 0.78
N TRP A 153 -10.04 -16.04 1.64
CA TRP A 153 -9.35 -17.09 2.35
C TRP A 153 -10.33 -17.64 3.40
N ILE A 154 -11.14 -18.61 2.96
CA ILE A 154 -12.03 -19.34 3.85
C ILE A 154 -11.12 -20.24 4.66
N VAL A 155 -10.80 -19.83 5.89
CA VAL A 155 -10.27 -20.75 6.89
C VAL A 155 -11.38 -21.81 7.05
N PRO A 156 -11.17 -23.04 6.61
CA PRO A 156 -12.17 -24.06 6.86
C PRO A 156 -12.33 -24.17 8.37
N VAL A 157 -13.45 -23.70 8.89
CA VAL A 157 -13.79 -23.89 10.29
C VAL A 157 -14.05 -25.39 10.44
N PRO A 158 -13.16 -26.14 11.07
CA PRO A 158 -13.36 -27.57 11.20
C PRO A 158 -14.63 -27.82 12.00
N ALA A 159 -15.48 -28.71 11.51
CA ALA A 159 -16.68 -29.09 12.22
C ALA A 159 -16.31 -29.56 13.62
N ARG A 160 -16.96 -28.99 14.63
CA ARG A 160 -16.73 -29.42 16.02
C ARG A 160 -17.32 -30.81 16.20
N GLY A 161 -16.51 -31.75 16.63
CA GLY A 161 -16.99 -33.06 17.07
C GLY A 161 -17.79 -32.97 18.36
N SER A 162 -18.46 -34.05 18.72
CA SER A 162 -19.28 -34.15 19.95
C SER A 162 -18.48 -33.86 21.24
N ALA A 163 -17.19 -33.86 21.21
CA ALA A 163 -16.32 -33.51 22.35
C ALA A 163 -15.82 -32.03 22.31
N GLY A 164 -16.38 -31.18 21.44
CA GLY A 164 -15.90 -29.82 21.26
C GLY A 164 -14.52 -29.74 20.58
N VAL A 165 -13.99 -30.86 20.14
CA VAL A 165 -12.75 -30.99 19.38
C VAL A 165 -13.08 -30.88 17.90
N SER A 166 -12.28 -30.16 17.15
CA SER A 166 -12.47 -30.03 15.72
C SER A 166 -12.24 -31.37 15.02
N THR A 167 -13.22 -31.80 14.21
CA THR A 167 -13.18 -33.03 13.40
C THR A 167 -12.79 -32.66 12.01
N GLY A 168 -12.24 -31.87 11.50
CA GLY A 168 -11.90 -31.53 10.11
C GLY A 168 -10.62 -32.19 9.65
N ILE A 169 -9.71 -31.41 9.17
CA ILE A 169 -8.42 -31.82 8.60
C ILE A 169 -7.57 -32.66 9.56
N TYR A 170 -7.82 -32.54 10.86
CA TYR A 170 -7.06 -33.24 11.91
C TYR A 170 -7.66 -34.58 12.36
N GLY A 171 -8.71 -35.06 11.67
CA GLY A 171 -9.38 -36.32 12.05
C GLY A 171 -10.27 -36.20 13.29
N GLY A 172 -11.10 -37.19 13.51
CA GLY A 172 -11.97 -37.23 14.67
C GLY A 172 -11.17 -37.33 15.96
N GLY A 173 -11.31 -36.34 16.80
CA GLY A 173 -10.86 -36.21 18.16
C GLY A 173 -9.52 -36.80 18.56
N ALA A 174 -8.66 -36.01 19.16
CA ALA A 174 -7.35 -36.47 19.63
C ALA A 174 -7.41 -37.52 20.75
N CYS A 175 -8.59 -37.88 21.21
CA CYS A 175 -8.77 -38.92 22.23
C CYS A 175 -9.54 -40.10 21.63
N PRO A 176 -8.95 -41.29 21.52
CA PRO A 176 -9.67 -42.50 21.21
C PRO A 176 -10.56 -42.85 22.42
N GLY A 177 -11.86 -42.80 22.18
CA GLY A 177 -12.88 -42.96 23.22
C GLY A 177 -13.68 -41.69 23.35
N GLY A 178 -14.76 -41.61 22.54
CA GLY A 178 -15.67 -40.48 22.57
C GLY A 178 -16.09 -40.18 24.01
N TYR A 179 -15.90 -38.94 24.39
CA TYR A 179 -16.40 -38.46 25.66
C TYR A 179 -17.88 -38.16 25.45
N ASP A 180 -18.74 -39.00 25.97
CA ASP A 180 -20.20 -38.78 26.03
C ASP A 180 -20.56 -37.75 27.12
N GLY A 181 -19.65 -36.77 27.33
CA GLY A 181 -19.84 -35.73 28.32
C GLY A 181 -20.73 -34.61 27.82
N LEU A 182 -21.52 -34.07 28.71
CA LEU A 182 -22.26 -32.83 28.51
C LEU A 182 -21.30 -31.69 28.23
N TYR A 183 -21.15 -31.35 26.92
CA TYR A 183 -20.39 -30.19 26.53
C TYR A 183 -21.23 -28.98 26.72
N GLY A 184 -20.83 -28.29 27.75
CA GLY A 184 -21.50 -27.12 28.21
C GLY A 184 -21.61 -26.06 27.19
N SER A 185 -22.64 -25.45 27.19
CA SER A 185 -22.97 -24.05 27.00
C SER A 185 -21.96 -23.11 27.70
N GLY A 186 -20.63 -23.27 27.45
CA GLY A 186 -19.59 -22.38 27.97
C GLY A 186 -19.20 -22.55 29.46
N ALA A 187 -19.73 -23.56 30.16
CA ALA A 187 -19.32 -23.83 31.52
C ALA A 187 -18.01 -24.64 31.57
N PHE A 188 -17.00 -24.10 32.21
CA PHE A 188 -15.74 -24.78 32.42
C PHE A 188 -15.95 -25.93 33.41
N ILE A 189 -15.75 -27.18 33.01
CA ILE A 189 -15.87 -28.35 33.87
C ILE A 189 -14.46 -28.75 34.30
N TRP A 190 -14.21 -28.69 35.60
CA TRP A 190 -12.98 -29.17 36.16
C TRP A 190 -12.88 -30.69 36.08
N PRO A 191 -11.73 -31.22 35.68
CA PRO A 191 -11.54 -32.67 35.55
C PRO A 191 -11.51 -33.43 36.89
N SER A 192 -11.53 -32.75 38.01
CA SER A 192 -11.56 -33.35 39.32
C SER A 192 -12.72 -32.80 40.15
N SER A 193 -13.32 -33.64 40.96
CA SER A 193 -14.36 -33.27 41.89
C SER A 193 -13.86 -32.41 43.08
N ASN A 194 -12.57 -32.20 43.14
CA ASN A 194 -11.93 -31.39 44.18
C ASN A 194 -11.74 -29.95 43.66
N ARG A 195 -12.60 -29.06 44.11
CA ARG A 195 -12.59 -27.64 43.75
C ARG A 195 -11.56 -26.81 44.54
N ALA A 196 -10.68 -27.46 45.27
CA ALA A 196 -9.65 -26.75 46.00
C ALA A 196 -8.52 -26.34 45.07
N LEU A 197 -8.37 -25.03 44.85
CA LEU A 197 -7.16 -24.48 44.32
C LEU A 197 -6.06 -24.72 45.31
N SER A 198 -5.14 -25.64 45.03
CA SER A 198 -3.85 -25.64 45.70
C SER A 198 -3.11 -24.41 45.24
N GLY A 199 -2.85 -23.47 46.18
CA GLY A 199 -2.04 -22.28 45.96
C GLY A 199 -0.57 -22.63 45.69
#